data_6b8db0d0f80f1fe47edb51eb0134c6bd
#
_entry.id   6b8db0d0f80f1fe47edb51eb0134c6bd
#
_cell.length_a   1.000
_cell.length_b   1.000
_cell.length_c   1.000
_cell.angle_alpha   90.00
_cell.angle_beta   90.00
_cell.angle_gamma   90.00
#
_symmetry.space_group_name_H-M   'P 1'
#
loop_
_entity.id
_entity.type
_entity.pdbx_description
1 polymer ?
#
loop_
_entity_poly.entity_id
_entity_poly.type
_entity_poly.pdbx_seq_one_letter_code
_entity_poly.pdbx_strand_id
1 'polypeptide(L)'
;MMRNLTLQKLFVIWVLSISMLSAALKPSYALFDKTRFVTDLGVAYFCFHHWVYGPYKNGAFASGAPHRTKAIIKGGAALLFAINRIKAANRIAHESKSPTLQHIAGALDKMTASFSTIGQKFKSGKFDPGDIDTLNSSVGDVDAGAKAAKLQIKDVAVPSIPGGD
;
A
#
# COMPACT_ATOMS: atom_id res chain seq x y z
N MET A 1 65.22 -7.40 -13.83
CA MET A 1 64.40 -6.35 -13.29
C MET A 1 63.03 -6.23 -14.00
N MET A 2 62.47 -7.29 -14.62
CA MET A 2 61.24 -7.27 -15.42
C MET A 2 60.06 -8.08 -14.85
N ARG A 3 60.18 -8.66 -13.64
CA ARG A 3 59.14 -9.56 -13.07
C ARG A 3 58.06 -8.86 -12.24
N ASN A 4 58.27 -7.59 -11.88
CA ASN A 4 57.34 -6.88 -11.00
C ASN A 4 56.23 -6.12 -11.74
N LEU A 5 56.42 -5.83 -13.04
CA LEU A 5 55.43 -5.09 -13.83
C LEU A 5 54.17 -5.93 -14.17
N THR A 6 54.33 -7.23 -14.34
CA THR A 6 53.22 -8.16 -14.66
C THR A 6 52.35 -8.46 -13.44
N LEU A 7 52.92 -8.57 -12.25
CA LEU A 7 52.19 -8.75 -11.00
C LEU A 7 51.37 -7.50 -10.63
N GLN A 8 51.94 -6.31 -10.84
CA GLN A 8 51.29 -5.05 -10.56
C GLN A 8 50.08 -4.80 -11.49
N LYS A 9 50.20 -5.18 -12.76
CA LYS A 9 49.09 -5.09 -13.73
C LYS A 9 47.96 -6.08 -13.41
N LEU A 10 48.28 -7.31 -12.98
CA LEU A 10 47.32 -8.30 -12.56
C LEU A 10 46.56 -7.87 -11.28
N PHE A 11 47.23 -7.21 -10.34
CA PHE A 11 46.63 -6.73 -9.11
C PHE A 11 45.63 -5.58 -9.37
N VAL A 12 45.96 -4.67 -10.28
CA VAL A 12 45.08 -3.53 -10.68
C VAL A 12 43.82 -4.05 -11.40
N ILE A 13 43.94 -5.05 -12.26
CA ILE A 13 42.80 -5.65 -12.94
C ILE A 13 41.87 -6.37 -11.95
N TRP A 14 42.41 -7.02 -10.93
CA TRP A 14 41.63 -7.72 -9.91
C TRP A 14 40.84 -6.74 -8.99
N VAL A 15 41.46 -5.62 -8.61
CA VAL A 15 40.82 -4.58 -7.80
C VAL A 15 39.72 -3.87 -8.57
N LEU A 16 39.89 -3.62 -9.88
CA LEU A 16 38.86 -3.01 -10.74
C LEU A 16 37.63 -3.93 -10.93
N SER A 17 37.86 -5.25 -10.99
CA SER A 17 36.78 -6.23 -11.15
C SER A 17 35.86 -6.34 -9.92
N ILE A 18 36.40 -6.17 -8.71
CA ILE A 18 35.64 -6.19 -7.45
C ILE A 18 34.82 -4.91 -7.28
N SER A 19 35.28 -3.78 -7.79
CA SER A 19 34.57 -2.50 -7.69
C SER A 19 33.30 -2.41 -8.55
N MET A 20 33.19 -3.16 -9.63
CA MET A 20 32.02 -3.24 -10.48
C MET A 20 30.89 -4.11 -9.91
N LEU A 21 31.21 -5.09 -9.04
CA LEU A 21 30.24 -6.00 -8.47
C LEU A 21 29.38 -5.36 -7.36
N SER A 22 29.89 -4.31 -6.71
CA SER A 22 29.20 -3.62 -5.63
C SER A 22 28.14 -2.61 -6.10
N ALA A 23 28.14 -2.21 -7.38
CA ALA A 23 27.16 -1.25 -7.93
C ALA A 23 25.85 -1.94 -8.38
N ALA A 24 25.85 -3.26 -8.59
CA ALA A 24 24.70 -4.00 -9.13
C ALA A 24 23.67 -4.44 -8.05
N LEU A 25 23.99 -4.33 -6.76
CA LEU A 25 23.12 -4.82 -5.68
C LEU A 25 22.15 -3.77 -5.13
N LYS A 26 22.20 -2.51 -5.55
CA LYS A 26 21.33 -1.43 -5.04
C LYS A 26 19.93 -1.37 -5.64
N PRO A 27 19.61 -1.88 -6.84
CA PRO A 27 18.24 -1.81 -7.37
C PRO A 27 17.25 -2.79 -6.75
N SER A 28 17.71 -3.90 -6.17
CA SER A 28 16.81 -4.97 -5.70
C SER A 28 15.92 -4.56 -4.51
N TYR A 29 16.44 -3.82 -3.53
CA TYR A 29 15.66 -3.40 -2.37
C TYR A 29 14.56 -2.41 -2.76
N ALA A 30 14.85 -1.41 -3.58
CA ALA A 30 13.87 -0.44 -4.04
C ALA A 30 12.76 -1.07 -4.90
N LEU A 31 13.07 -2.13 -5.65
CA LEU A 31 12.09 -2.88 -6.43
C LEU A 31 11.19 -3.72 -5.51
N PHE A 32 11.75 -4.36 -4.51
CA PHE A 32 11.00 -5.11 -3.49
C PHE A 32 10.05 -4.21 -2.72
N ASP A 33 10.51 -3.04 -2.28
CA ASP A 33 9.68 -2.05 -1.59
C ASP A 33 8.48 -1.63 -2.45
N LYS A 34 8.72 -1.31 -3.73
CA LYS A 34 7.65 -0.92 -4.66
C LYS A 34 6.62 -2.03 -4.86
N THR A 35 7.08 -3.26 -5.08
CA THR A 35 6.18 -4.41 -5.27
C THR A 35 5.33 -4.65 -4.03
N ARG A 36 5.94 -4.69 -2.86
CA ARG A 36 5.24 -4.87 -1.59
C ARG A 36 4.27 -3.74 -1.31
N PHE A 37 4.69 -2.50 -1.52
CA PHE A 37 3.86 -1.31 -1.42
C PHE A 37 2.60 -1.40 -2.28
N VAL A 38 2.74 -1.69 -3.58
CA VAL A 38 1.62 -1.81 -4.51
C VAL A 38 0.71 -2.98 -4.13
N THR A 39 1.26 -4.10 -3.66
CA THR A 39 0.48 -5.25 -3.21
C THR A 39 -0.33 -4.93 -1.97
N ASP A 40 0.27 -4.32 -0.94
CA ASP A 40 -0.43 -3.96 0.30
C ASP A 40 -1.56 -2.96 0.03
N LEU A 41 -1.33 -1.95 -0.81
CA LEU A 41 -2.38 -1.02 -1.22
C LEU A 41 -3.44 -1.67 -2.10
N GLY A 42 -3.06 -2.55 -3.02
CA GLY A 42 -4.01 -3.27 -3.86
C GLY A 42 -4.96 -4.15 -3.05
N VAL A 43 -4.46 -4.82 -2.01
CA VAL A 43 -5.28 -5.57 -1.06
C VAL A 43 -6.22 -4.63 -0.28
N ALA A 44 -5.70 -3.50 0.21
CA ALA A 44 -6.53 -2.51 0.92
C ALA A 44 -7.66 -1.95 0.04
N TYR A 45 -7.35 -1.62 -1.21
CA TYR A 45 -8.31 -1.12 -2.19
C TYR A 45 -9.38 -2.16 -2.48
N PHE A 46 -8.99 -3.43 -2.72
CA PHE A 46 -9.95 -4.51 -2.92
C PHE A 46 -10.90 -4.64 -1.72
N CYS A 47 -10.37 -4.64 -0.50
CA CYS A 47 -11.19 -4.74 0.71
C CYS A 47 -12.19 -3.57 0.82
N PHE A 48 -11.74 -2.36 0.55
CA PHE A 48 -12.58 -1.18 0.56
C PHE A 48 -13.63 -1.23 -0.55
N HIS A 49 -13.23 -1.45 -1.80
CA HIS A 49 -14.16 -1.43 -2.94
C HIS A 49 -15.19 -2.55 -2.85
N HIS A 50 -14.76 -3.76 -2.51
CA HIS A 50 -15.63 -4.94 -2.55
C HIS A 50 -16.58 -5.04 -1.35
N TRP A 51 -16.13 -4.72 -0.14
CA TRP A 51 -16.91 -4.93 1.08
C TRP A 51 -17.44 -3.66 1.76
N VAL A 52 -17.02 -2.49 1.30
CA VAL A 52 -17.47 -1.21 1.87
C VAL A 52 -18.13 -0.34 0.80
N TYR A 53 -17.37 0.08 -0.21
CA TYR A 53 -17.87 1.02 -1.21
C TYR A 53 -18.94 0.42 -2.13
N GLY A 54 -18.76 -0.80 -2.61
CA GLY A 54 -19.76 -1.51 -3.41
C GLY A 54 -21.10 -1.71 -2.67
N PRO A 55 -21.11 -2.32 -1.47
CA PRO A 55 -22.31 -2.41 -0.65
C PRO A 55 -22.94 -1.05 -0.32
N TYR A 56 -22.15 -0.01 -0.05
CA TYR A 56 -22.65 1.34 0.13
C TYR A 56 -23.39 1.85 -1.09
N LYS A 57 -22.81 1.76 -2.28
CA LYS A 57 -23.42 2.17 -3.54
C LYS A 57 -24.72 1.42 -3.85
N ASN A 58 -24.83 0.18 -3.39
CA ASN A 58 -26.01 -0.67 -3.53
C ASN A 58 -27.02 -0.49 -2.40
N GLY A 59 -26.83 0.51 -1.52
CA GLY A 59 -27.76 0.83 -0.45
C GLY A 59 -27.76 -0.16 0.73
N ALA A 60 -26.81 -1.10 0.81
CA ALA A 60 -26.79 -2.13 1.86
C ALA A 60 -26.63 -1.56 3.29
N PHE A 61 -26.17 -0.32 3.43
CA PHE A 61 -26.02 0.37 4.71
C PHE A 61 -27.18 1.31 5.03
N ALA A 62 -28.13 1.47 4.11
CA ALA A 62 -29.30 2.34 4.32
C ALA A 62 -30.18 1.84 5.46
N SER A 63 -30.91 2.76 6.09
CA SER A 63 -31.91 2.39 7.11
C SER A 63 -32.98 1.51 6.46
N GLY A 64 -33.30 0.38 7.09
CA GLY A 64 -34.28 -0.58 6.57
C GLY A 64 -33.76 -1.54 5.48
N ALA A 65 -32.48 -1.44 5.07
CA ALA A 65 -31.92 -2.37 4.08
C ALA A 65 -31.91 -3.83 4.60
N PRO A 66 -32.26 -4.82 3.74
CA PRO A 66 -32.14 -6.23 4.09
C PRO A 66 -30.68 -6.56 4.51
N HIS A 67 -30.56 -7.31 5.59
CA HIS A 67 -29.23 -7.75 6.10
C HIS A 67 -28.26 -6.60 6.44
N ARG A 68 -28.75 -5.37 6.68
CA ARG A 68 -27.94 -4.18 7.01
C ARG A 68 -26.88 -4.46 8.09
N THR A 69 -27.29 -5.09 9.18
CA THR A 69 -26.36 -5.44 10.29
C THR A 69 -25.20 -6.30 9.82
N LYS A 70 -25.47 -7.33 9.02
CA LYS A 70 -24.44 -8.22 8.46
C LYS A 70 -23.49 -7.42 7.52
N ALA A 71 -24.04 -6.55 6.68
CA ALA A 71 -23.26 -5.71 5.78
C ALA A 71 -22.34 -4.75 6.57
N ILE A 72 -22.84 -4.13 7.65
CA ILE A 72 -22.04 -3.24 8.51
C ILE A 72 -20.92 -4.01 9.21
N ILE A 73 -21.18 -5.19 9.77
CA ILE A 73 -20.16 -6.02 10.44
C ILE A 73 -19.08 -6.40 9.43
N LYS A 74 -19.46 -6.87 8.25
CA LYS A 74 -18.53 -7.28 7.20
C LYS A 74 -17.71 -6.10 6.67
N GLY A 75 -18.35 -4.97 6.42
CA GLY A 75 -17.68 -3.73 6.02
C GLY A 75 -16.71 -3.24 7.09
N GLY A 76 -17.08 -3.29 8.36
CA GLY A 76 -16.21 -2.94 9.48
C GLY A 76 -14.97 -3.83 9.58
N ALA A 77 -15.14 -5.16 9.45
CA ALA A 77 -14.01 -6.10 9.41
C ALA A 77 -13.09 -5.82 8.22
N ALA A 78 -13.65 -5.56 7.04
CA ALA A 78 -12.90 -5.20 5.85
C ALA A 78 -12.10 -3.90 6.02
N LEU A 79 -12.68 -2.87 6.64
CA LEU A 79 -11.97 -1.62 6.95
C LEU A 79 -10.81 -1.86 7.90
N LEU A 80 -10.98 -2.64 8.96
CA LEU A 80 -9.89 -2.94 9.90
C LEU A 80 -8.73 -3.67 9.19
N PHE A 81 -9.05 -4.61 8.32
CA PHE A 81 -8.05 -5.30 7.53
C PHE A 81 -7.34 -4.36 6.55
N ALA A 82 -8.11 -3.51 5.83
CA ALA A 82 -7.56 -2.49 4.93
C ALA A 82 -6.63 -1.52 5.67
N ILE A 83 -7.00 -1.06 6.87
CA ILE A 83 -6.17 -0.17 7.71
C ILE A 83 -4.81 -0.79 7.98
N ASN A 84 -4.74 -2.08 8.29
CA ASN A 84 -3.47 -2.75 8.54
C ASN A 84 -2.59 -2.79 7.29
N ARG A 85 -3.18 -2.97 6.10
CA ARG A 85 -2.46 -2.94 4.82
C ARG A 85 -2.00 -1.53 4.45
N ILE A 86 -2.85 -0.53 4.64
CA ILE A 86 -2.49 0.88 4.43
C ILE A 86 -1.32 1.29 5.34
N LYS A 87 -1.35 0.91 6.63
CA LYS A 87 -0.25 1.16 7.57
C LYS A 87 1.05 0.48 7.14
N ALA A 88 0.97 -0.75 6.61
CA ALA A 88 2.15 -1.44 6.10
C ALA A 88 2.74 -0.72 4.87
N ALA A 89 1.89 -0.32 3.92
CA ALA A 89 2.30 0.47 2.76
C ALA A 89 2.87 1.84 3.15
N ASN A 90 2.23 2.53 4.11
CA ASN A 90 2.69 3.82 4.62
C ASN A 90 4.09 3.73 5.25
N ARG A 91 4.32 2.70 6.07
CA ARG A 91 5.65 2.44 6.63
C ARG A 91 6.69 2.22 5.54
N ILE A 92 6.38 1.41 4.53
CA ILE A 92 7.29 1.18 3.39
C ILE A 92 7.59 2.50 2.68
N ALA A 93 6.60 3.38 2.47
CA ALA A 93 6.79 4.67 1.81
C ALA A 93 7.74 5.59 2.58
N HIS A 94 7.65 5.60 3.91
CA HIS A 94 8.53 6.41 4.77
C HIS A 94 9.94 5.82 4.92
N GLU A 95 10.08 4.49 5.00
CA GLU A 95 11.36 3.81 5.22
C GLU A 95 12.16 3.60 3.92
N SER A 96 11.47 3.59 2.77
CA SER A 96 12.09 3.34 1.48
C SER A 96 12.99 4.50 1.05
N LYS A 97 14.13 4.15 0.45
CA LYS A 97 15.01 5.12 -0.24
C LYS A 97 14.51 5.52 -1.63
N SER A 98 13.33 5.04 -2.05
CA SER A 98 12.73 5.39 -3.32
C SER A 98 12.09 6.78 -3.28
N PRO A 99 12.58 7.78 -4.04
CA PRO A 99 11.95 9.10 -4.10
C PRO A 99 10.48 9.02 -4.53
N THR A 100 10.15 8.05 -5.38
CA THR A 100 8.79 7.75 -5.83
C THR A 100 7.86 7.43 -4.66
N LEU A 101 8.28 6.59 -3.72
CA LEU A 101 7.45 6.21 -2.57
C LEU A 101 7.38 7.34 -1.54
N GLN A 102 8.49 8.04 -1.29
CA GLN A 102 8.52 9.20 -0.40
C GLN A 102 7.57 10.32 -0.87
N HIS A 103 7.43 10.51 -2.18
CA HIS A 103 6.50 11.50 -2.74
C HIS A 103 5.03 11.19 -2.40
N ILE A 104 4.67 9.92 -2.25
CA ILE A 104 3.30 9.48 -1.96
C ILE A 104 3.03 9.42 -0.45
N ALA A 105 4.06 9.42 0.38
CA ALA A 105 3.96 9.23 1.82
C ALA A 105 2.95 10.18 2.50
N GLY A 106 2.97 11.48 2.15
CA GLY A 106 2.04 12.45 2.71
C GLY A 106 0.56 12.19 2.39
N ALA A 107 0.25 11.65 1.20
CA ALA A 107 -1.11 11.23 0.87
C ALA A 107 -1.52 9.97 1.66
N LEU A 108 -0.57 9.06 1.87
CA LEU A 108 -0.79 7.85 2.69
C LEU A 108 -1.00 8.16 4.17
N ASP A 109 -0.33 9.18 4.71
CA ASP A 109 -0.57 9.64 6.08
C ASP A 109 -2.02 10.08 6.26
N LYS A 110 -2.53 10.90 5.33
CA LYS A 110 -3.92 11.36 5.33
C LYS A 110 -4.90 10.19 5.17
N MET A 111 -4.64 9.28 4.24
CA MET A 111 -5.45 8.09 4.03
C MET A 111 -5.45 7.20 5.28
N THR A 112 -4.31 6.98 5.91
CA THR A 112 -4.18 6.20 7.16
C THR A 112 -5.00 6.81 8.28
N ALA A 113 -4.98 8.14 8.43
CA ALA A 113 -5.75 8.85 9.43
C ALA A 113 -7.26 8.75 9.16
N SER A 114 -7.70 9.00 7.92
CA SER A 114 -9.11 8.90 7.50
C SER A 114 -9.66 7.49 7.74
N PHE A 115 -8.96 6.46 7.25
CA PHE A 115 -9.37 5.07 7.43
C PHE A 115 -9.41 4.66 8.90
N SER A 116 -8.43 5.09 9.71
CA SER A 116 -8.40 4.78 11.14
C SER A 116 -9.57 5.43 11.89
N THR A 117 -9.86 6.70 11.62
CA THR A 117 -10.97 7.43 12.24
C THR A 117 -12.31 6.83 11.87
N ILE A 118 -12.55 6.60 10.58
CA ILE A 118 -13.82 6.08 10.08
C ILE A 118 -14.00 4.60 10.46
N GLY A 119 -12.90 3.82 10.50
CA GLY A 119 -12.91 2.45 11.02
C GLY A 119 -13.38 2.37 12.48
N GLN A 120 -13.01 3.33 13.33
CA GLN A 120 -13.52 3.44 14.69
C GLN A 120 -15.03 3.77 14.71
N LYS A 121 -15.51 4.64 13.82
CA LYS A 121 -16.95 4.93 13.68
C LYS A 121 -17.73 3.69 13.26
N PHE A 122 -17.22 2.90 12.31
CA PHE A 122 -17.82 1.61 11.94
C PHE A 122 -17.90 0.65 13.12
N LYS A 123 -16.82 0.51 13.87
CA LYS A 123 -16.76 -0.35 15.06
C LYS A 123 -17.76 0.05 16.14
N SER A 124 -18.00 1.36 16.31
CA SER A 124 -18.96 1.90 17.29
C SER A 124 -20.39 2.04 16.74
N GLY A 125 -20.64 1.69 15.47
CA GLY A 125 -21.94 1.85 14.81
C GLY A 125 -22.34 3.31 14.54
N LYS A 126 -21.39 4.25 14.66
CA LYS A 126 -21.61 5.71 14.53
C LYS A 126 -21.15 6.29 13.18
N PHE A 127 -20.96 5.45 12.18
CA PHE A 127 -20.60 5.92 10.84
C PHE A 127 -21.81 6.49 10.11
N ASP A 128 -21.58 7.43 9.20
CA ASP A 128 -22.58 7.96 8.29
C ASP A 128 -22.14 7.75 6.81
N PRO A 129 -23.07 7.92 5.84
CA PRO A 129 -22.74 7.76 4.42
C PRO A 129 -21.59 8.63 3.93
N GLY A 130 -21.48 9.88 4.39
CA GLY A 130 -20.40 10.79 4.02
C GLY A 130 -19.02 10.33 4.48
N ASP A 131 -18.95 9.49 5.50
CA ASP A 131 -17.69 8.85 5.91
C ASP A 131 -17.13 7.96 4.79
N ILE A 132 -18.00 7.24 4.07
CA ILE A 132 -17.56 6.34 2.98
C ILE A 132 -17.09 7.15 1.77
N ASP A 133 -17.76 8.25 1.45
CA ASP A 133 -17.32 9.17 0.39
C ASP A 133 -15.97 9.80 0.73
N THR A 134 -15.73 10.13 2.00
CA THR A 134 -14.42 10.60 2.50
C THR A 134 -13.33 9.57 2.31
N LEU A 135 -13.60 8.27 2.60
CA LEU A 135 -12.66 7.19 2.33
C LEU A 135 -12.36 7.04 0.84
N ASN A 136 -13.41 7.11 -0.01
CA ASN A 136 -13.24 7.02 -1.45
C ASN A 136 -12.40 8.17 -2.03
N SER A 137 -12.59 9.39 -1.52
CA SER A 137 -11.74 10.54 -1.88
C SER A 137 -10.28 10.30 -1.48
N SER A 138 -10.02 9.79 -0.27
CA SER A 138 -8.66 9.49 0.20
C SER A 138 -7.97 8.41 -0.66
N VAL A 139 -8.72 7.40 -1.13
CA VAL A 139 -8.23 6.40 -2.10
C VAL A 139 -7.84 7.08 -3.41
N GLY A 140 -8.70 7.97 -3.92
CA GLY A 140 -8.46 8.73 -5.14
C GLY A 140 -7.20 9.60 -5.08
N ASP A 141 -6.95 10.26 -3.94
CA ASP A 141 -5.76 11.11 -3.74
C ASP A 141 -4.47 10.28 -3.80
N VAL A 142 -4.45 9.11 -3.15
CA VAL A 142 -3.29 8.20 -3.18
C VAL A 142 -3.10 7.62 -4.58
N ASP A 143 -4.18 7.23 -5.26
CA ASP A 143 -4.12 6.72 -6.64
C ASP A 143 -3.60 7.77 -7.62
N ALA A 144 -4.02 9.02 -7.50
CA ALA A 144 -3.51 10.14 -8.29
C ALA A 144 -2.02 10.36 -8.05
N GLY A 145 -1.57 10.35 -6.80
CA GLY A 145 -0.14 10.44 -6.44
C GLY A 145 0.67 9.27 -6.99
N ALA A 146 0.14 8.05 -6.91
CA ALA A 146 0.77 6.85 -7.45
C ALA A 146 0.92 6.92 -8.98
N LYS A 147 -0.13 7.34 -9.69
CA LYS A 147 -0.09 7.53 -11.15
C LYS A 147 0.92 8.58 -11.57
N ALA A 148 0.96 9.72 -10.88
CA ALA A 148 1.97 10.77 -11.11
C ALA A 148 3.40 10.23 -10.94
N ALA A 149 3.58 9.31 -10.00
CA ALA A 149 4.84 8.61 -9.74
C ALA A 149 5.07 7.36 -10.62
N LYS A 150 4.24 7.17 -11.67
CA LYS A 150 4.28 6.03 -12.60
C LYS A 150 4.11 4.65 -11.90
N LEU A 151 3.39 4.63 -10.80
CA LEU A 151 2.95 3.41 -10.13
C LEU A 151 1.47 3.16 -10.46
N GLN A 152 1.12 1.91 -10.75
CA GLN A 152 -0.26 1.49 -10.92
C GLN A 152 -0.65 0.62 -9.72
N ILE A 153 -1.63 1.10 -8.95
CA ILE A 153 -2.24 0.32 -7.88
C ILE A 153 -3.52 -0.30 -8.47
N LYS A 154 -3.59 -1.62 -8.42
CA LYS A 154 -4.78 -2.39 -8.84
C LYS A 154 -5.29 -3.17 -7.67
N ASP A 155 -6.59 -3.36 -7.61
CA ASP A 155 -7.22 -4.23 -6.61
C ASP A 155 -6.60 -5.62 -6.65
N VAL A 156 -6.14 -6.10 -5.50
CA VAL A 156 -5.62 -7.44 -5.32
C VAL A 156 -6.62 -8.24 -4.50
N ALA A 157 -7.32 -9.16 -5.19
CA ALA A 157 -8.35 -9.97 -4.58
C ALA A 157 -7.80 -10.84 -3.44
N VAL A 158 -8.54 -10.89 -2.34
CA VAL A 158 -8.32 -11.84 -1.25
C VAL A 158 -9.58 -12.71 -1.11
N PRO A 159 -9.43 -14.02 -0.86
CA PRO A 159 -10.56 -14.95 -0.87
C PRO A 159 -11.52 -14.73 0.30
N SER A 160 -11.02 -14.28 1.43
CA SER A 160 -11.80 -13.95 2.62
C SER A 160 -11.06 -12.90 3.47
N ILE A 161 -11.81 -12.21 4.33
CA ILE A 161 -11.26 -11.34 5.36
C ILE A 161 -11.38 -12.02 6.73
N PRO A 162 -10.37 -11.95 7.58
CA PRO A 162 -10.46 -12.49 8.93
C PRO A 162 -11.65 -11.88 9.69
N GLY A 163 -12.57 -12.73 10.19
CA GLY A 163 -13.77 -12.29 10.91
C GLY A 163 -14.91 -11.77 10.04
N GLY A 164 -14.91 -12.04 8.73
CA GLY A 164 -15.94 -11.58 7.79
C GLY A 164 -16.94 -12.65 7.32
N ASP A 165 -16.88 -13.84 7.87
CA ASP A 165 -17.79 -14.99 7.56
C ASP A 165 -19.02 -14.99 8.45
#